data_0bce9e82f53f25e1792b3d2335e32e4e
#
_entry.id   0bce9e82f53f25e1792b3d2335e32e4e
#
_cell.length_a   1.000
_cell.length_b   1.000
_cell.length_c   1.000
_cell.angle_alpha   90.00
_cell.angle_beta   90.00
_cell.angle_gamma   90.00
#
_symmetry.space_group_name_H-M   'P 1'
#
loop_
_entity.id
_entity.type
_entity.pdbx_description
1 polymer ?
#
loop_
_entity_poly.entity_id
_entity_poly.type
_entity_poly.pdbx_seq_one_letter_code
_entity_poly.pdbx_strand_id
1 'polypeptide(L)'
;TPVVSNNSAHRWTPDVPMVVPEINPEHFDVIEFQKKRLGTTRGFIAVKPNCSIQSYAPALTAWKEFEPYEVVATTYQAISGAGKTFKEWPEMIENIIPYIGGEEEKSEQEPLRIWGKIEDGVIVKAQEPKITCQCIRVPVLNGHTAAVFVKFRKKPTKEQLIEKLVNFKGFPQEAELPSAPKQFIQYMEEDNRPQVQLDVNFENGMGVSIGRIREDSIYDFKFVGLSHNTVRGA
;
A
#
# COMPACT_ATOMS: atom_id res chain seq x y z
N THR A 1 -21.25 9.89 -15.06
CA THR A 1 -20.32 8.78 -15.34
C THR A 1 -19.45 8.55 -14.11
N PRO A 2 -19.24 7.31 -13.65
CA PRO A 2 -18.22 7.00 -12.65
C PRO A 2 -16.81 7.33 -13.18
N VAL A 3 -15.96 7.83 -12.29
CA VAL A 3 -14.55 8.13 -12.55
C VAL A 3 -13.70 7.44 -11.50
N VAL A 4 -12.74 6.63 -11.94
CA VAL A 4 -11.71 6.07 -11.08
C VAL A 4 -10.37 6.67 -11.51
N SER A 5 -9.61 7.21 -10.56
CA SER A 5 -8.37 7.93 -10.86
C SER A 5 -7.24 7.53 -9.92
N ASN A 6 -6.03 7.47 -10.46
CA ASN A 6 -4.79 7.34 -9.67
C ASN A 6 -4.20 8.72 -9.29
N ASN A 7 -4.77 9.81 -9.80
CA ASN A 7 -4.31 11.17 -9.51
C ASN A 7 -4.52 11.55 -8.05
N SER A 8 -3.63 12.35 -7.49
CA SER A 8 -3.68 12.78 -6.09
C SER A 8 -4.70 13.89 -5.80
N ALA A 9 -5.27 14.54 -6.83
CA ALA A 9 -6.11 15.74 -6.70
C ALA A 9 -7.30 15.56 -5.74
N HIS A 10 -7.91 14.38 -5.70
CA HIS A 10 -9.09 14.11 -4.87
C HIS A 10 -8.84 13.13 -3.72
N ARG A 11 -7.58 12.76 -3.44
CA ARG A 11 -7.28 11.81 -2.36
C ARG A 11 -7.70 12.30 -0.98
N TRP A 12 -7.75 13.63 -0.78
CA TRP A 12 -8.12 14.25 0.49
C TRP A 12 -9.50 14.92 0.48
N THR A 13 -10.24 14.81 -0.63
CA THR A 13 -11.63 15.27 -0.65
C THR A 13 -12.46 14.40 0.31
N PRO A 14 -13.19 15.00 1.26
CA PRO A 14 -13.76 14.25 2.41
C PRO A 14 -14.65 13.07 2.03
N ASP A 15 -15.48 13.23 0.99
CA ASP A 15 -16.44 12.23 0.50
C ASP A 15 -15.99 11.47 -0.76
N VAL A 16 -14.68 11.53 -1.07
CA VAL A 16 -14.10 10.73 -2.15
C VAL A 16 -13.38 9.52 -1.53
N PRO A 17 -13.81 8.30 -1.84
CA PRO A 17 -13.16 7.10 -1.32
C PRO A 17 -11.80 6.91 -1.97
N MET A 18 -10.76 6.75 -1.13
CA MET A 18 -9.43 6.32 -1.53
C MET A 18 -9.31 4.84 -1.17
N VAL A 19 -9.29 3.95 -2.17
CA VAL A 19 -9.54 2.53 -1.97
C VAL A 19 -8.38 1.65 -2.40
N VAL A 20 -8.06 0.71 -1.54
CA VAL A 20 -7.40 -0.56 -1.86
C VAL A 20 -8.46 -1.63 -1.67
N PRO A 21 -9.00 -2.25 -2.72
CA PRO A 21 -10.20 -3.08 -2.63
C PRO A 21 -10.09 -4.26 -1.64
N GLU A 22 -8.88 -4.75 -1.41
CA GLU A 22 -8.62 -5.82 -0.45
C GLU A 22 -8.60 -5.32 1.01
N ILE A 23 -8.53 -4.00 1.24
CA ILE A 23 -8.34 -3.43 2.58
C ILE A 23 -9.59 -2.71 3.08
N ASN A 24 -10.16 -1.82 2.26
CA ASN A 24 -11.23 -0.91 2.70
C ASN A 24 -12.37 -0.75 1.67
N PRO A 25 -12.96 -1.84 1.18
CA PRO A 25 -14.07 -1.76 0.20
C PRO A 25 -15.30 -1.03 0.76
N GLU A 26 -15.51 -1.04 2.08
CA GLU A 26 -16.58 -0.33 2.77
C GLU A 26 -16.52 1.19 2.58
N HIS A 27 -15.38 1.75 2.23
CA HIS A 27 -15.29 3.18 1.93
C HIS A 27 -16.08 3.59 0.67
N PHE A 28 -16.47 2.64 -0.18
CA PHE A 28 -17.40 2.93 -1.29
C PHE A 28 -18.77 3.41 -0.82
N ASP A 29 -19.17 3.13 0.41
CA ASP A 29 -20.47 3.58 0.96
C ASP A 29 -20.55 5.11 1.05
N VAL A 30 -19.42 5.82 1.11
CA VAL A 30 -19.37 7.29 1.09
C VAL A 30 -19.84 7.88 -0.23
N ILE A 31 -19.87 7.09 -1.32
CA ILE A 31 -20.29 7.53 -2.65
C ILE A 31 -21.72 8.06 -2.66
N GLU A 32 -22.62 7.53 -1.84
CA GLU A 32 -24.00 8.00 -1.78
C GLU A 32 -24.08 9.44 -1.22
N PHE A 33 -23.21 9.80 -0.29
CA PHE A 33 -23.08 11.18 0.19
C PHE A 33 -22.45 12.09 -0.87
N GLN A 34 -21.43 11.60 -1.56
CA GLN A 34 -20.79 12.34 -2.66
C GLN A 34 -21.79 12.65 -3.79
N LYS A 35 -22.61 11.68 -4.21
CA LYS A 35 -23.65 11.87 -5.22
C LYS A 35 -24.64 12.97 -4.83
N LYS A 36 -25.06 13.01 -3.56
CA LYS A 36 -25.94 14.07 -3.03
C LYS A 36 -25.29 15.44 -3.16
N ARG A 37 -24.03 15.56 -2.76
CA ARG A 37 -23.28 16.81 -2.86
C ARG A 37 -23.09 17.28 -4.30
N LEU A 38 -22.82 16.34 -5.22
CA LEU A 38 -22.58 16.63 -6.64
C LEU A 38 -23.88 16.76 -7.46
N GLY A 39 -25.04 16.45 -6.89
CA GLY A 39 -26.32 16.43 -7.63
C GLY A 39 -26.35 15.38 -8.74
N THR A 40 -25.67 14.26 -8.56
CA THR A 40 -25.58 13.18 -9.56
C THR A 40 -26.35 11.95 -9.12
N THR A 41 -26.86 11.18 -10.09
CA THR A 41 -27.53 9.89 -9.84
C THR A 41 -26.58 8.70 -10.02
N ARG A 42 -25.68 8.77 -11.01
CA ARG A 42 -24.78 7.68 -11.40
C ARG A 42 -23.30 8.07 -11.35
N GLY A 43 -22.99 9.36 -11.44
CA GLY A 43 -21.61 9.85 -11.45
C GLY A 43 -21.02 9.87 -10.03
N PHE A 44 -19.78 9.43 -9.91
CA PHE A 44 -18.98 9.55 -8.69
C PHE A 44 -17.49 9.57 -9.03
N ILE A 45 -16.67 9.96 -8.08
CA ILE A 45 -15.22 9.91 -8.14
C ILE A 45 -14.74 8.94 -7.05
N ALA A 46 -13.87 8.00 -7.42
CA ALA A 46 -13.09 7.18 -6.50
C ALA A 46 -11.63 7.28 -6.89
N VAL A 47 -10.75 7.21 -5.92
CA VAL A 47 -9.30 7.35 -6.16
C VAL A 47 -8.53 6.18 -5.56
N LYS A 48 -7.38 5.92 -6.15
CA LYS A 48 -6.40 4.98 -5.66
C LYS A 48 -5.34 5.73 -4.84
N PRO A 49 -4.79 5.13 -3.77
CA PRO A 49 -3.70 5.73 -3.00
C PRO A 49 -2.38 5.71 -3.75
N ASN A 50 -1.35 6.29 -3.12
CA ASN A 50 0.02 6.26 -3.59
C ASN A 50 0.51 4.82 -3.83
N CYS A 51 1.37 4.65 -4.85
CA CYS A 51 1.88 3.34 -5.23
C CYS A 51 2.84 2.73 -4.20
N SER A 52 3.61 3.54 -3.48
CA SER A 52 4.61 3.03 -2.54
C SER A 52 4.01 2.30 -1.35
N ILE A 53 2.84 2.75 -0.86
CA ILE A 53 2.20 2.13 0.30
C ILE A 53 1.73 0.70 0.06
N GLN A 54 1.53 0.31 -1.21
CA GLN A 54 1.14 -1.05 -1.57
C GLN A 54 2.19 -2.11 -1.16
N SER A 55 3.44 -1.70 -0.96
CA SER A 55 4.51 -2.61 -0.55
C SER A 55 4.49 -2.95 0.95
N TYR A 56 3.75 -2.20 1.80
CA TYR A 56 3.74 -2.45 3.25
C TYR A 56 2.37 -2.34 3.92
N ALA A 57 1.46 -1.49 3.45
CA ALA A 57 0.14 -1.34 4.05
C ALA A 57 -0.69 -2.64 4.05
N PRO A 58 -0.62 -3.52 3.04
CA PRO A 58 -1.29 -4.82 3.09
C PRO A 58 -0.85 -5.69 4.26
N ALA A 59 0.45 -5.77 4.54
CA ALA A 59 0.97 -6.53 5.68
C ALA A 59 0.49 -5.97 7.02
N LEU A 60 0.58 -4.65 7.19
CA LEU A 60 0.09 -3.99 8.41
C LEU A 60 -1.42 -4.19 8.59
N THR A 61 -2.18 -4.25 7.49
CA THR A 61 -3.62 -4.55 7.53
C THR A 61 -3.90 -5.99 8.00
N ALA A 62 -3.14 -6.96 7.48
CA ALA A 62 -3.24 -8.36 7.91
C ALA A 62 -2.94 -8.53 9.41
N TRP A 63 -2.12 -7.65 9.95
CA TRP A 63 -1.68 -7.65 11.36
C TRP A 63 -2.50 -6.71 12.27
N LYS A 64 -3.60 -6.14 11.79
CA LYS A 64 -4.39 -5.13 12.52
C LYS A 64 -4.85 -5.60 13.91
N GLU A 65 -5.12 -6.89 14.09
CA GLU A 65 -5.53 -7.45 15.39
C GLU A 65 -4.45 -7.35 16.48
N PHE A 66 -3.17 -7.26 16.08
CA PHE A 66 -2.04 -7.07 16.99
C PHE A 66 -1.78 -5.59 17.32
N GLU A 67 -2.59 -4.69 16.76
CA GLU A 67 -2.58 -3.25 17.04
C GLU A 67 -1.19 -2.63 16.78
N PRO A 68 -0.71 -2.60 15.51
CA PRO A 68 0.51 -1.86 15.19
C PRO A 68 0.31 -0.38 15.55
N TYR A 69 1.26 0.22 16.29
CA TYR A 69 1.13 1.60 16.75
C TYR A 69 2.27 2.53 16.37
N GLU A 70 3.48 2.01 16.12
CA GLU A 70 4.63 2.74 15.58
C GLU A 70 5.23 1.99 14.39
N VAL A 71 5.44 2.71 13.29
CA VAL A 71 5.99 2.18 12.05
C VAL A 71 7.07 3.11 11.51
N VAL A 72 8.22 2.56 11.18
CA VAL A 72 9.27 3.22 10.40
C VAL A 72 9.38 2.49 9.07
N ALA A 73 9.24 3.21 7.97
CA ALA A 73 9.33 2.66 6.63
C ALA A 73 10.37 3.41 5.80
N THR A 74 11.17 2.68 5.04
CA THR A 74 11.99 3.25 3.96
C THR A 74 11.55 2.61 2.66
N THR A 75 11.09 3.42 1.70
CA THR A 75 10.66 2.92 0.40
C THR A 75 11.75 3.12 -0.65
N TYR A 76 12.02 2.08 -1.41
CA TYR A 76 12.93 2.08 -2.56
C TYR A 76 12.07 2.06 -3.82
N GLN A 77 11.94 3.22 -4.46
CA GLN A 77 10.94 3.43 -5.50
C GLN A 77 11.54 3.38 -6.90
N ALA A 78 10.95 2.55 -7.75
CA ALA A 78 11.31 2.37 -9.15
C ALA A 78 11.05 3.63 -9.99
N ILE A 79 11.82 3.81 -11.06
CA ILE A 79 11.77 4.99 -11.93
C ILE A 79 10.46 5.11 -12.72
N SER A 80 9.78 3.99 -13.01
CA SER A 80 8.46 4.02 -13.65
C SER A 80 7.39 4.74 -12.80
N GLY A 81 7.58 4.84 -11.49
CA GLY A 81 6.75 5.67 -10.62
C GLY A 81 6.83 7.18 -10.94
N ALA A 82 7.88 7.62 -11.63
CA ALA A 82 8.00 8.97 -12.19
C ALA A 82 7.55 9.05 -13.65
N GLY A 83 6.94 7.98 -14.20
CA GLY A 83 6.55 7.89 -15.60
C GLY A 83 7.73 7.81 -16.58
N LYS A 84 8.90 7.32 -16.13
CA LYS A 84 10.13 7.30 -16.91
C LYS A 84 10.71 5.89 -17.06
N THR A 85 11.47 5.72 -18.12
CA THR A 85 12.32 4.55 -18.38
C THR A 85 13.79 4.94 -18.26
N PHE A 86 14.72 3.98 -18.23
CA PHE A 86 16.16 4.28 -18.24
C PHE A 86 16.61 5.00 -19.52
N LYS A 87 15.90 4.82 -20.65
CA LYS A 87 16.18 5.55 -21.88
C LYS A 87 15.86 7.05 -21.74
N GLU A 88 14.80 7.39 -21.00
CA GLU A 88 14.34 8.76 -20.77
C GLU A 88 15.01 9.42 -19.57
N TRP A 89 15.63 8.62 -18.72
CA TRP A 89 16.32 9.06 -17.52
C TRP A 89 17.61 8.27 -17.27
N PRO A 90 18.61 8.39 -18.18
CA PRO A 90 19.86 7.62 -18.09
C PRO A 90 20.68 7.93 -16.83
N GLU A 91 20.52 9.12 -16.22
CA GLU A 91 21.22 9.53 -15.00
C GLU A 91 20.80 8.69 -13.76
N MET A 92 19.74 7.91 -13.89
CA MET A 92 19.35 6.97 -12.82
C MET A 92 20.15 5.65 -12.84
N ILE A 93 20.88 5.36 -13.91
CA ILE A 93 21.72 4.16 -13.94
C ILE A 93 22.83 4.33 -12.91
N GLU A 94 22.97 3.35 -12.02
CA GLU A 94 23.95 3.34 -10.92
C GLU A 94 23.81 4.53 -9.93
N ASN A 95 22.61 5.13 -9.84
CA ASN A 95 22.36 6.30 -9.02
C ASN A 95 21.17 6.10 -8.07
N ILE A 96 21.25 6.75 -6.89
CA ILE A 96 20.18 6.80 -5.88
C ILE A 96 19.87 8.26 -5.57
N ILE A 97 18.59 8.64 -5.63
CA ILE A 97 18.14 9.97 -5.24
C ILE A 97 17.39 9.86 -3.90
N PRO A 98 17.90 10.49 -2.81
CA PRO A 98 17.33 10.34 -1.47
C PRO A 98 16.10 11.22 -1.21
N TYR A 99 15.45 11.70 -2.25
CA TYR A 99 14.30 12.59 -2.15
C TYR A 99 13.33 12.40 -3.33
N ILE A 100 12.05 12.27 -3.01
CA ILE A 100 10.95 12.27 -3.98
C ILE A 100 9.89 13.23 -3.46
N GLY A 101 9.63 14.32 -4.19
CA GLY A 101 8.77 15.41 -3.72
C GLY A 101 7.38 14.99 -3.26
N GLY A 102 7.05 15.24 -2.00
CA GLY A 102 5.75 14.94 -1.40
C GLY A 102 5.44 13.44 -1.16
N GLU A 103 6.39 12.53 -1.43
CA GLU A 103 6.14 11.08 -1.26
C GLU A 103 6.15 10.65 0.19
N GLU A 104 6.98 11.25 1.04
CA GLU A 104 7.06 10.92 2.46
C GLU A 104 5.74 11.22 3.16
N GLU A 105 5.18 12.43 2.99
CA GLU A 105 3.88 12.81 3.54
C GLU A 105 2.75 11.87 3.08
N LYS A 106 2.70 11.53 1.78
CA LYS A 106 1.72 10.57 1.26
C LYS A 106 1.88 9.20 1.91
N SER A 107 3.11 8.72 2.03
CA SER A 107 3.42 7.42 2.63
C SER A 107 3.07 7.36 4.12
N GLU A 108 3.13 8.48 4.84
CA GLU A 108 2.77 8.58 6.25
C GLU A 108 1.27 8.74 6.49
N GLN A 109 0.56 9.48 5.61
CA GLN A 109 -0.83 9.89 5.85
C GLN A 109 -1.87 9.05 5.10
N GLU A 110 -1.58 8.60 3.88
CA GLU A 110 -2.57 7.85 3.10
C GLU A 110 -2.97 6.50 3.71
N PRO A 111 -2.06 5.71 4.33
CA PRO A 111 -2.48 4.51 5.05
C PRO A 111 -3.50 4.79 6.15
N LEU A 112 -3.34 5.89 6.88
CA LEU A 112 -4.29 6.28 7.94
C LEU A 112 -5.67 6.59 7.37
N ARG A 113 -5.75 7.17 6.18
CA ARG A 113 -7.03 7.39 5.50
C ARG A 113 -7.67 6.08 5.05
N ILE A 114 -6.89 5.14 4.53
CA ILE A 114 -7.37 3.80 4.13
C ILE A 114 -7.92 3.03 5.33
N TRP A 115 -7.27 3.15 6.50
CA TRP A 115 -7.73 2.53 7.75
C TRP A 115 -8.74 3.39 8.52
N GLY A 116 -9.17 4.50 7.94
CA GLY A 116 -10.16 5.39 8.49
C GLY A 116 -11.58 4.80 8.52
N LYS A 117 -12.53 5.63 8.89
CA LYS A 117 -13.95 5.28 8.97
C LYS A 117 -14.81 6.34 8.30
N ILE A 118 -15.99 5.94 7.85
CA ILE A 118 -17.01 6.90 7.40
C ILE A 118 -17.76 7.41 8.63
N GLU A 119 -17.74 8.71 8.84
CA GLU A 119 -18.50 9.40 9.89
C GLU A 119 -19.22 10.60 9.24
N ASP A 120 -20.52 10.68 9.41
CA ASP A 120 -21.36 11.76 8.86
C ASP A 120 -21.15 12.04 7.36
N GLY A 121 -20.92 10.98 6.57
CA GLY A 121 -20.74 11.07 5.12
C GLY A 121 -19.37 11.55 4.65
N VAL A 122 -18.38 11.55 5.54
CA VAL A 122 -16.98 11.86 5.22
C VAL A 122 -16.06 10.76 5.75
N ILE A 123 -14.89 10.61 5.14
CA ILE A 123 -13.87 9.67 5.60
C ILE A 123 -12.97 10.38 6.61
N VAL A 124 -13.03 9.93 7.86
CA VAL A 124 -12.17 10.37 8.96
C VAL A 124 -10.99 9.40 9.07
N LYS A 125 -9.76 9.91 9.00
CA LYS A 125 -8.56 9.07 9.06
C LYS A 125 -8.33 8.47 10.45
N ALA A 126 -7.74 7.27 10.49
CA ALA A 126 -7.26 6.65 11.72
C ALA A 126 -6.16 7.51 12.38
N GLN A 127 -6.00 7.38 13.69
CA GLN A 127 -4.99 8.10 14.47
C GLN A 127 -3.70 7.29 14.66
N GLU A 128 -3.77 6.00 14.46
CA GLU A 128 -2.67 5.04 14.57
C GLU A 128 -2.68 4.07 13.37
N PRO A 129 -1.52 3.46 13.06
CA PRO A 129 -0.20 3.66 13.68
C PRO A 129 0.39 5.05 13.39
N LYS A 130 1.36 5.49 14.22
CA LYS A 130 2.24 6.61 13.86
C LYS A 130 3.26 6.08 12.85
N ILE A 131 3.32 6.72 11.69
CA ILE A 131 4.21 6.30 10.59
C ILE A 131 5.19 7.42 10.30
N THR A 132 6.48 7.08 10.21
CA THR A 132 7.48 7.93 9.60
C THR A 132 8.11 7.20 8.41
N CYS A 133 8.36 7.93 7.33
CA CYS A 133 8.79 7.32 6.08
C CYS A 133 9.92 8.12 5.42
N GLN A 134 10.90 7.39 4.87
CA GLN A 134 11.85 7.93 3.89
C GLN A 134 11.57 7.34 2.52
N CYS A 135 11.55 8.18 1.49
CA CYS A 135 11.28 7.77 0.11
C CYS A 135 12.49 7.99 -0.77
N ILE A 136 13.07 6.90 -1.25
CA ILE A 136 14.32 6.88 -2.02
C ILE A 136 14.04 6.40 -3.44
N ARG A 137 14.49 7.14 -4.46
CA ARG A 137 14.47 6.68 -5.84
C ARG A 137 15.69 5.80 -6.11
N VAL A 138 15.45 4.60 -6.65
CA VAL A 138 16.50 3.62 -6.94
C VAL A 138 16.52 3.24 -8.42
N PRO A 139 17.65 2.72 -8.94
CA PRO A 139 17.81 2.37 -10.35
C PRO A 139 17.13 1.03 -10.67
N VAL A 140 15.84 0.96 -10.44
CA VAL A 140 14.96 -0.18 -10.73
C VAL A 140 13.85 0.30 -11.67
N LEU A 141 13.52 -0.48 -12.68
CA LEU A 141 12.50 -0.06 -13.65
C LEU A 141 11.10 -0.13 -13.05
N ASN A 142 10.69 -1.27 -12.53
CA ASN A 142 9.38 -1.52 -11.91
C ASN A 142 9.55 -2.22 -10.57
N GLY A 143 8.60 -2.00 -9.66
CA GLY A 143 8.57 -2.60 -8.34
C GLY A 143 9.07 -1.64 -7.24
N HIS A 144 8.18 -1.35 -6.30
CA HIS A 144 8.51 -0.60 -5.09
C HIS A 144 8.74 -1.56 -3.94
N THR A 145 9.91 -1.44 -3.33
CA THR A 145 10.28 -2.22 -2.14
C THR A 145 10.21 -1.32 -0.90
N ALA A 146 9.75 -1.86 0.23
CA ALA A 146 9.78 -1.18 1.51
C ALA A 146 10.55 -2.01 2.55
N ALA A 147 11.45 -1.38 3.27
CA ALA A 147 12.03 -1.91 4.51
C ALA A 147 11.30 -1.27 5.69
N VAL A 148 10.69 -2.10 6.54
CA VAL A 148 9.74 -1.65 7.56
C VAL A 148 10.08 -2.20 8.93
N PHE A 149 9.97 -1.35 9.94
CA PHE A 149 10.06 -1.69 11.35
C PHE A 149 8.71 -1.37 12.00
N VAL A 150 8.24 -2.24 12.88
CA VAL A 150 6.90 -2.11 13.49
C VAL A 150 6.91 -2.50 14.96
N LYS A 151 6.16 -1.75 15.77
CA LYS A 151 5.79 -2.07 17.15
C LYS A 151 4.31 -2.37 17.25
N PHE A 152 3.98 -3.35 18.08
CA PHE A 152 2.62 -3.81 18.33
C PHE A 152 2.24 -3.61 19.80
N ARG A 153 0.99 -3.22 20.07
CA ARG A 153 0.46 -3.20 21.45
C ARG A 153 0.29 -4.62 21.99
N LYS A 154 -0.07 -5.55 21.11
CA LYS A 154 -0.21 -6.97 21.37
C LYS A 154 0.86 -7.70 20.59
N LYS A 155 2.06 -7.82 21.18
CA LYS A 155 3.21 -8.41 20.47
C LYS A 155 2.90 -9.84 19.98
N PRO A 156 2.86 -10.09 18.65
CA PRO A 156 2.64 -11.42 18.09
C PRO A 156 3.93 -12.25 18.12
N THR A 157 3.79 -13.54 17.80
CA THR A 157 4.94 -14.35 17.37
C THR A 157 5.17 -14.19 15.87
N LYS A 158 6.35 -14.58 15.39
CA LYS A 158 6.65 -14.60 13.94
C LYS A 158 5.68 -15.50 13.17
N GLU A 159 5.34 -16.65 13.72
CA GLU A 159 4.43 -17.62 13.14
C GLU A 159 3.01 -17.04 12.98
N GLN A 160 2.54 -16.32 13.97
CA GLN A 160 1.25 -15.61 13.90
C GLN A 160 1.26 -14.54 12.80
N LEU A 161 2.35 -13.78 12.66
CA LEU A 161 2.48 -12.80 11.57
C LEU A 161 2.42 -13.46 10.20
N ILE A 162 3.14 -14.58 10.01
CA ILE A 162 3.15 -15.34 8.75
C ILE A 162 1.75 -15.90 8.46
N GLU A 163 1.12 -16.53 9.44
CA GLU A 163 -0.22 -17.09 9.31
C GLU A 163 -1.24 -16.05 8.82
N LYS A 164 -1.20 -14.84 9.39
CA LYS A 164 -2.09 -13.75 8.97
C LYS A 164 -1.85 -13.30 7.52
N LEU A 165 -0.61 -13.30 7.07
CA LEU A 165 -0.29 -12.95 5.68
C LEU A 165 -0.80 -13.98 4.68
N VAL A 166 -0.50 -15.26 4.91
CA VAL A 166 -0.83 -16.33 3.95
C VAL A 166 -2.33 -16.62 3.88
N ASN A 167 -3.05 -16.35 4.96
CA ASN A 167 -4.50 -16.53 5.04
C ASN A 167 -5.30 -15.25 4.74
N PHE A 168 -4.62 -14.14 4.44
CA PHE A 168 -5.32 -12.87 4.18
C PHE A 168 -6.15 -12.95 2.90
N LYS A 169 -7.42 -12.68 3.04
CA LYS A 169 -8.38 -12.52 1.94
C LYS A 169 -9.17 -11.24 2.14
N GLY A 170 -9.25 -10.46 1.09
CA GLY A 170 -10.11 -9.30 1.03
C GLY A 170 -11.34 -9.56 0.16
N PHE A 171 -12.23 -8.58 0.07
CA PHE A 171 -13.43 -8.65 -0.74
C PHE A 171 -13.18 -9.13 -2.20
N PRO A 172 -12.12 -8.68 -2.92
CA PRO A 172 -11.89 -9.14 -4.29
C PRO A 172 -11.65 -10.65 -4.40
N GLN A 173 -10.99 -11.27 -3.42
CA GLN A 173 -10.76 -12.71 -3.37
C GLN A 173 -12.03 -13.48 -3.01
N GLU A 174 -12.81 -12.96 -2.05
CA GLU A 174 -14.07 -13.56 -1.63
C GLU A 174 -15.14 -13.50 -2.73
N ALA A 175 -15.17 -12.39 -3.48
CA ALA A 175 -16.09 -12.18 -4.60
C ALA A 175 -15.59 -12.76 -5.93
N GLU A 176 -14.40 -13.39 -5.94
CA GLU A 176 -13.76 -13.97 -7.13
C GLU A 176 -13.75 -13.00 -8.33
N LEU A 177 -13.40 -11.73 -8.09
CA LEU A 177 -13.41 -10.72 -9.15
C LEU A 177 -12.41 -11.09 -10.26
N PRO A 178 -12.74 -10.86 -11.54
CA PRO A 178 -11.96 -11.36 -12.68
C PRO A 178 -10.49 -10.94 -12.72
N SER A 179 -10.16 -9.75 -12.21
CA SER A 179 -8.78 -9.22 -12.16
C SER A 179 -8.15 -9.29 -10.78
N ALA A 180 -8.84 -9.87 -9.80
CA ALA A 180 -8.28 -10.04 -8.46
C ALA A 180 -7.17 -11.10 -8.47
N PRO A 181 -6.07 -10.89 -7.71
CA PRO A 181 -5.12 -11.96 -7.46
C PRO A 181 -5.81 -13.08 -6.68
N LYS A 182 -5.50 -14.32 -6.99
CA LYS A 182 -6.03 -15.47 -6.23
C LYS A 182 -5.45 -15.49 -4.83
N GLN A 183 -4.16 -15.18 -4.71
CA GLN A 183 -3.46 -14.97 -3.46
C GLN A 183 -2.97 -13.51 -3.42
N PHE A 184 -3.50 -12.72 -2.48
CA PHE A 184 -3.15 -11.30 -2.42
C PHE A 184 -1.75 -11.08 -1.85
N ILE A 185 -1.39 -11.77 -0.77
CA ILE A 185 -0.08 -11.66 -0.12
C ILE A 185 0.61 -13.01 -0.13
N GLN A 186 1.85 -13.09 -0.64
CA GLN A 186 2.72 -14.24 -0.44
C GLN A 186 3.79 -13.93 0.60
N TYR A 187 4.14 -14.94 1.39
CA TYR A 187 5.28 -14.90 2.29
C TYR A 187 6.48 -15.64 1.67
N MET A 188 7.66 -15.02 1.75
CA MET A 188 8.92 -15.57 1.26
C MET A 188 9.77 -15.98 2.46
N GLU A 189 10.17 -17.26 2.51
CA GLU A 189 11.01 -17.80 3.61
C GLU A 189 12.48 -17.51 3.41
N GLU A 190 12.93 -17.39 2.14
CA GLU A 190 14.33 -17.23 1.79
C GLU A 190 14.88 -15.88 2.28
N ASP A 191 16.07 -15.93 2.83
CA ASP A 191 16.73 -14.75 3.42
C ASP A 191 17.02 -13.61 2.43
N ASN A 192 17.06 -13.89 1.15
CA ASN A 192 17.32 -12.91 0.08
C ASN A 192 16.07 -12.53 -0.72
N ARG A 193 14.86 -12.81 -0.21
CA ARG A 193 13.58 -12.50 -0.87
C ARG A 193 12.71 -11.57 0.00
N PRO A 194 11.85 -10.73 -0.60
CA PRO A 194 11.55 -10.62 -2.04
C PRO A 194 12.62 -9.87 -2.82
N GLN A 195 12.78 -10.25 -4.09
CA GLN A 195 13.62 -9.55 -5.07
C GLN A 195 12.77 -9.04 -6.22
N VAL A 196 13.03 -7.81 -6.68
CA VAL A 196 12.25 -7.20 -7.75
C VAL A 196 12.19 -8.09 -9.00
N GLN A 197 13.32 -8.58 -9.50
CA GLN A 197 13.35 -9.37 -10.73
C GLN A 197 12.60 -10.71 -10.64
N LEU A 198 12.50 -11.27 -9.44
CA LEU A 198 11.90 -12.59 -9.23
C LEU A 198 10.42 -12.50 -8.82
N ASP A 199 10.05 -11.45 -8.06
CA ASP A 199 8.80 -11.44 -7.31
C ASP A 199 7.82 -10.33 -7.73
N VAL A 200 8.27 -9.33 -8.50
CA VAL A 200 7.42 -8.19 -8.86
C VAL A 200 6.16 -8.57 -9.64
N ASN A 201 6.24 -9.67 -10.41
CA ASN A 201 5.13 -10.16 -11.24
C ASN A 201 4.27 -11.23 -10.55
N PHE A 202 4.40 -11.44 -9.25
CA PHE A 202 3.54 -12.35 -8.51
C PHE A 202 2.06 -12.00 -8.75
N GLU A 203 1.24 -13.02 -9.07
CA GLU A 203 -0.17 -12.84 -9.47
C GLU A 203 -0.34 -11.78 -10.61
N ASN A 204 0.51 -11.85 -11.63
CA ASN A 204 0.55 -10.88 -12.75
C ASN A 204 0.79 -9.42 -12.28
N GLY A 205 1.51 -9.24 -11.19
CA GLY A 205 1.78 -7.94 -10.57
C GLY A 205 0.67 -7.41 -9.66
N MET A 206 -0.41 -8.17 -9.48
CA MET A 206 -1.51 -7.79 -8.59
C MET A 206 -1.32 -8.28 -7.15
N GLY A 207 -0.39 -9.20 -6.90
CA GLY A 207 -0.04 -9.65 -5.56
C GLY A 207 1.05 -8.81 -4.91
N VAL A 208 1.22 -9.01 -3.61
CA VAL A 208 2.24 -8.37 -2.77
C VAL A 208 3.12 -9.45 -2.15
N SER A 209 4.44 -9.26 -2.20
CA SER A 209 5.39 -10.21 -1.65
C SER A 209 5.99 -9.66 -0.36
N ILE A 210 5.88 -10.42 0.73
CA ILE A 210 6.44 -10.08 2.04
C ILE A 210 7.46 -11.13 2.42
N GLY A 211 8.62 -10.69 2.89
CA GLY A 211 9.66 -11.57 3.38
C GLY A 211 10.48 -10.91 4.49
N ARG A 212 11.52 -11.62 4.93
CA ARG A 212 12.43 -11.08 5.94
C ARG A 212 11.74 -10.69 7.25
N ILE A 213 10.67 -11.36 7.66
CA ILE A 213 10.05 -11.16 8.98
C ILE A 213 10.98 -11.70 10.04
N ARG A 214 11.46 -10.83 10.91
CA ARG A 214 12.36 -11.16 12.01
C ARG A 214 12.23 -10.18 13.16
N GLU A 215 12.55 -10.64 14.35
CA GLU A 215 12.59 -9.78 15.54
C GLU A 215 13.63 -8.65 15.38
N ASP A 216 13.37 -7.56 16.06
CA ASP A 216 14.24 -6.39 16.09
C ASP A 216 14.54 -5.98 17.53
N SER A 217 15.72 -5.39 17.75
CA SER A 217 16.18 -5.01 19.10
C SER A 217 15.61 -3.68 19.60
N ILE A 218 15.03 -2.86 18.71
CA ILE A 218 14.45 -1.55 19.05
C ILE A 218 12.95 -1.58 18.83
N TYR A 219 12.52 -2.19 17.72
CA TYR A 219 11.12 -2.46 17.41
C TYR A 219 10.78 -3.91 17.73
N ASP A 220 9.51 -4.30 17.63
CA ASP A 220 9.16 -5.71 17.85
C ASP A 220 9.57 -6.58 16.67
N PHE A 221 9.26 -6.11 15.45
CA PHE A 221 9.58 -6.82 14.21
C PHE A 221 10.02 -5.86 13.11
N LYS A 222 10.73 -6.43 12.13
CA LYS A 222 11.04 -5.80 10.86
C LYS A 222 10.81 -6.77 9.71
N PHE A 223 10.46 -6.22 8.53
CA PHE A 223 10.19 -7.00 7.33
C PHE A 223 10.51 -6.22 6.06
N VAL A 224 10.47 -6.90 4.94
CA VAL A 224 10.59 -6.30 3.61
C VAL A 224 9.35 -6.66 2.79
N GLY A 225 8.77 -5.66 2.15
CA GLY A 225 7.63 -5.83 1.25
C GLY A 225 7.95 -5.35 -0.16
N LEU A 226 7.32 -5.95 -1.16
CA LEU A 226 7.45 -5.62 -2.58
C LEU A 226 6.08 -5.65 -3.25
N SER A 227 5.79 -4.63 -4.04
CA SER A 227 4.61 -4.57 -4.90
C SER A 227 4.94 -3.98 -6.27
N HIS A 228 4.17 -4.35 -7.30
CA HIS A 228 4.29 -3.77 -8.62
C HIS A 228 3.63 -2.38 -8.67
N ASN A 229 4.44 -1.33 -8.77
CA ASN A 229 3.96 0.06 -8.66
C ASN A 229 3.06 0.50 -9.81
N THR A 230 3.21 -0.04 -11.01
CA THR A 230 2.37 0.36 -12.16
C THR A 230 1.13 -0.52 -12.31
N VAL A 231 1.17 -1.80 -11.99
CA VAL A 231 0.01 -2.70 -12.10
C VAL A 231 -0.98 -2.45 -10.95
N ARG A 232 -0.50 -2.47 -9.71
CA ARG A 232 -1.35 -2.19 -8.54
C ARG A 232 -1.51 -0.70 -8.28
N GLY A 233 -0.58 0.08 -8.74
CA GLY A 233 -0.33 1.37 -8.17
C GLY A 233 -0.41 2.57 -9.10
N ALA A 234 -0.50 2.41 -10.40
CA ALA A 234 -0.54 3.58 -11.30
C ALA A 234 -1.92 3.88 -11.80
#